data_093460584b1b84756b79632cf359b38c
#
_entry.id   093460584b1b84756b79632cf359b38c
#
_cell.length_a   1.000
_cell.length_b   1.000
_cell.length_c   1.000
_cell.angle_alpha   90.00
_cell.angle_beta   90.00
_cell.angle_gamma   90.00
#
_symmetry.space_group_name_H-M   'P 1'
#
loop_
_entity.id
_entity.type
_entity.pdbx_description
1 polymer ?
#
loop_
_entity_poly.entity_id
_entity_poly.type
_entity_poly.pdbx_seq_one_letter_code
_entity_poly.pdbx_strand_id
1 'polypeptide(L)'
;MLVAGELPILPKLRPVLDHAPGIEVAATVTAAAAGEVERLAPDVVLLGMPEAGGFAVVRRLRALPRPPVVAVLAAAGARQCVMAALCSGASGFLFEDTDPVLLVQYVRTLACGAVVLAPEVTASLVPGCAGRGIAARLARLTGRERQVLRLVAEGLSNVDIAARMHLSTGTVKDHLSAVFVKLDVHSRVRAALLAQKARL
;
A
#
# COMPACT_ATOMS: atom_id res chain seq x y z
N MET A 1 9.21 2.39 -23.20
CA MET A 1 8.18 2.55 -22.16
C MET A 1 6.86 2.99 -22.78
N LEU A 2 5.73 2.52 -22.27
CA LEU A 2 4.37 2.95 -22.65
C LEU A 2 3.72 3.68 -21.48
N VAL A 3 3.03 4.78 -21.76
CA VAL A 3 2.21 5.50 -20.78
C VAL A 3 0.74 5.32 -21.18
N ALA A 4 -0.10 4.86 -20.27
CA ALA A 4 -1.51 4.58 -20.54
C ALA A 4 -2.43 5.17 -19.45
N GLY A 5 -3.56 5.72 -19.88
CA GLY A 5 -4.54 6.35 -18.99
C GLY A 5 -4.47 7.88 -18.97
N GLU A 6 -5.51 8.47 -18.41
CA GLU A 6 -5.53 9.91 -18.16
C GLU A 6 -4.67 10.22 -16.93
N LEU A 7 -3.52 10.82 -17.17
CA LEU A 7 -2.56 11.18 -16.13
C LEU A 7 -2.42 12.71 -16.08
N PRO A 8 -2.96 13.38 -15.06
CA PRO A 8 -2.81 14.83 -14.89
C PRO A 8 -1.35 15.28 -14.82
N ILE A 9 -0.44 14.42 -14.36
CA ILE A 9 1.00 14.72 -14.30
C ILE A 9 1.68 14.59 -15.67
N LEU A 10 1.07 13.99 -16.67
CA LEU A 10 1.74 13.69 -17.95
C LEU A 10 2.36 14.92 -18.64
N PRO A 11 1.73 16.12 -18.67
CA PRO A 11 2.34 17.30 -19.25
C PRO A 11 3.67 17.71 -18.57
N LYS A 12 3.82 17.42 -17.27
CA LYS A 12 5.05 17.68 -16.52
C LYS A 12 6.07 16.54 -16.64
N LEU A 13 5.57 15.32 -16.71
CA LEU A 13 6.40 14.11 -16.76
C LEU A 13 7.01 13.88 -18.16
N ARG A 14 6.25 14.15 -19.22
CA ARG A 14 6.67 13.90 -20.60
C ARG A 14 8.00 14.58 -20.97
N PRO A 15 8.22 15.90 -20.76
CA PRO A 15 9.49 16.54 -21.06
C PRO A 15 10.67 15.93 -20.30
N VAL A 16 10.45 15.52 -19.05
CA VAL A 16 11.50 14.91 -18.22
C VAL A 16 11.86 13.51 -18.73
N LEU A 17 10.88 12.72 -19.16
CA LEU A 17 11.09 11.41 -19.75
C LEU A 17 11.80 11.51 -21.10
N ASP A 18 11.41 12.43 -21.98
CA ASP A 18 11.99 12.60 -23.31
C ASP A 18 13.46 13.05 -23.25
N HIS A 19 13.88 13.72 -22.17
CA HIS A 19 15.28 14.12 -21.95
C HIS A 19 16.08 13.12 -21.10
N ALA A 20 15.43 12.08 -20.57
CA ALA A 20 16.09 11.12 -19.69
C ALA A 20 16.90 10.09 -20.50
N PRO A 21 18.25 10.02 -20.36
CA PRO A 21 19.07 9.05 -21.10
C PRO A 21 18.61 7.61 -20.85
N GLY A 22 18.46 6.83 -21.92
CA GLY A 22 18.07 5.42 -21.84
C GLY A 22 16.57 5.18 -21.60
N ILE A 23 15.74 6.21 -21.67
CA ILE A 23 14.28 6.08 -21.65
C ILE A 23 13.74 6.57 -22.99
N GLU A 24 12.94 5.74 -23.64
CA GLU A 24 12.17 6.08 -24.84
C GLU A 24 10.69 5.89 -24.54
N VAL A 25 9.88 6.91 -24.77
CA VAL A 25 8.43 6.83 -24.64
C VAL A 25 7.85 6.38 -25.97
N ALA A 26 7.59 5.09 -26.10
CA ALA A 26 7.11 4.48 -27.33
C ALA A 26 5.71 4.97 -27.72
N ALA A 27 4.84 5.18 -26.76
CA ALA A 27 3.50 5.74 -26.96
C ALA A 27 2.90 6.30 -25.67
N THR A 28 1.91 7.18 -25.86
CA THR A 28 0.99 7.63 -24.81
C THR A 28 -0.42 7.36 -25.31
N VAL A 29 -1.16 6.56 -24.56
CA VAL A 29 -2.51 6.09 -24.95
C VAL A 29 -3.51 6.31 -23.81
N THR A 30 -4.78 6.47 -24.16
CA THR A 30 -5.84 6.66 -23.15
C THR A 30 -6.18 5.37 -22.40
N ALA A 31 -5.87 4.20 -22.99
CA ALA A 31 -6.05 2.91 -22.35
C ALA A 31 -4.98 1.92 -22.81
N ALA A 32 -4.47 1.11 -21.89
CA ALA A 32 -3.52 0.05 -22.22
C ALA A 32 -4.25 -1.15 -22.85
N ALA A 33 -4.44 -1.11 -24.17
CA ALA A 33 -4.95 -2.25 -24.92
C ALA A 33 -3.87 -3.32 -25.06
N ALA A 34 -4.18 -4.58 -24.76
CA ALA A 34 -3.23 -5.67 -24.81
C ALA A 34 -2.54 -5.80 -26.19
N GLY A 35 -3.29 -5.68 -27.28
CA GLY A 35 -2.73 -5.76 -28.64
C GLY A 35 -1.74 -4.64 -28.97
N GLU A 36 -1.95 -3.45 -28.43
CA GLU A 36 -0.99 -2.35 -28.61
C GLU A 36 0.29 -2.56 -27.80
N VAL A 37 0.15 -3.06 -26.59
CA VAL A 37 1.28 -3.43 -25.73
C VAL A 37 2.10 -4.57 -26.38
N GLU A 38 1.45 -5.58 -26.96
CA GLU A 38 2.14 -6.64 -27.71
C GLU A 38 2.90 -6.09 -28.92
N ARG A 39 2.28 -5.19 -29.68
CA ARG A 39 2.90 -4.60 -30.89
C ARG A 39 4.11 -3.73 -30.54
N LEU A 40 4.02 -2.92 -29.48
CA LEU A 40 5.08 -2.01 -29.07
C LEU A 40 6.14 -2.69 -28.20
N ALA A 41 5.81 -3.83 -27.58
CA ALA A 41 6.66 -4.61 -26.69
C ALA A 41 7.46 -3.73 -25.68
N PRO A 42 6.80 -2.84 -24.91
CA PRO A 42 7.48 -1.94 -23.99
C PRO A 42 8.03 -2.71 -22.77
N ASP A 43 9.19 -2.34 -22.28
CA ASP A 43 9.75 -2.92 -21.05
C ASP A 43 8.91 -2.54 -19.82
N VAL A 44 8.41 -1.30 -19.80
CA VAL A 44 7.63 -0.75 -18.68
C VAL A 44 6.34 -0.10 -19.20
N VAL A 45 5.24 -0.37 -18.51
CA VAL A 45 3.96 0.33 -18.68
C VAL A 45 3.66 1.13 -17.44
N LEU A 46 3.59 2.46 -17.56
CA LEU A 46 3.01 3.33 -16.54
C LEU A 46 1.51 3.42 -16.79
N LEU A 47 0.74 2.93 -15.87
CA LEU A 47 -0.72 2.87 -15.95
C LEU A 47 -1.35 3.88 -15.01
N GLY A 48 -1.98 4.93 -15.55
CA GLY A 48 -2.86 5.82 -14.80
C GLY A 48 -4.12 5.07 -14.39
N MET A 49 -4.52 5.24 -13.15
CA MET A 49 -5.71 4.59 -12.61
C MET A 49 -6.84 5.61 -12.45
N PRO A 50 -7.99 5.41 -13.10
CA PRO A 50 -9.22 6.07 -12.69
C PRO A 50 -9.64 5.55 -11.31
N GLU A 51 -10.29 6.37 -10.50
CA GLU A 51 -10.68 6.09 -9.11
C GLU A 51 -11.47 4.78 -8.90
N ALA A 52 -12.06 4.21 -9.94
CA ALA A 52 -12.92 3.03 -9.92
C ALA A 52 -12.29 1.76 -10.54
N GLY A 53 -11.17 1.28 -10.01
CA GLY A 53 -10.94 -0.18 -10.02
C GLY A 53 -10.45 -0.86 -11.30
N GLY A 54 -9.55 -0.27 -12.10
CA GLY A 54 -9.02 -0.85 -13.34
C GLY A 54 -7.95 -1.96 -13.25
N PHE A 55 -7.84 -2.73 -12.13
CA PHE A 55 -6.80 -3.77 -12.01
C PHE A 55 -6.97 -4.98 -12.94
N ALA A 56 -8.10 -5.13 -13.60
CA ALA A 56 -8.29 -6.14 -14.65
C ALA A 56 -7.29 -5.96 -15.82
N VAL A 57 -6.93 -4.72 -16.13
CA VAL A 57 -5.93 -4.42 -17.17
C VAL A 57 -4.55 -4.90 -16.75
N VAL A 58 -4.15 -4.71 -15.49
CA VAL A 58 -2.87 -5.21 -14.95
C VAL A 58 -2.77 -6.72 -15.14
N ARG A 59 -3.82 -7.48 -14.75
CA ARG A 59 -3.87 -8.93 -14.93
C ARG A 59 -3.76 -9.34 -16.39
N ARG A 60 -4.45 -8.63 -17.30
CA ARG A 60 -4.38 -8.90 -18.75
C ARG A 60 -2.97 -8.67 -19.30
N LEU A 61 -2.32 -7.56 -18.92
CA LEU A 61 -0.96 -7.28 -19.36
C LEU A 61 0.05 -8.30 -18.83
N ARG A 62 -0.15 -8.79 -17.59
CA ARG A 62 0.69 -9.83 -17.00
C ARG A 62 0.50 -11.22 -17.61
N ALA A 63 -0.62 -11.46 -18.30
CA ALA A 63 -0.92 -12.71 -19.00
C ALA A 63 -0.36 -12.75 -20.44
N LEU A 64 0.26 -11.67 -20.93
CA LEU A 64 0.88 -11.64 -22.26
C LEU A 64 2.09 -12.59 -22.36
N PRO A 65 2.43 -13.10 -23.54
CA PRO A 65 3.62 -13.96 -23.75
C PRO A 65 4.93 -13.29 -23.34
N ARG A 66 5.02 -11.96 -23.48
CA ARG A 66 6.12 -11.11 -23.00
C ARG A 66 5.51 -10.00 -22.14
N PRO A 67 5.27 -10.29 -20.85
CA PRO A 67 4.60 -9.34 -19.99
C PRO A 67 5.53 -8.17 -19.67
N PRO A 68 5.09 -6.92 -19.88
CA PRO A 68 5.84 -5.75 -19.45
C PRO A 68 5.85 -5.65 -17.92
N VAL A 69 6.77 -4.87 -17.39
CA VAL A 69 6.70 -4.42 -16.01
C VAL A 69 5.61 -3.36 -15.92
N VAL A 70 4.61 -3.56 -15.06
CA VAL A 70 3.48 -2.64 -14.90
C VAL A 70 3.63 -1.87 -13.59
N ALA A 71 3.65 -0.56 -13.67
CA ALA A 71 3.53 0.32 -12.51
C ALA A 71 2.24 1.14 -12.60
N VAL A 72 1.53 1.21 -11.48
CA VAL A 72 0.32 2.01 -11.34
C VAL A 72 0.72 3.39 -10.84
N LEU A 73 0.23 4.44 -11.51
CA LEU A 73 0.36 5.82 -11.10
C LEU A 73 -1.04 6.31 -10.70
N ALA A 74 -1.21 6.70 -9.46
CA ALA A 74 -2.50 6.98 -8.85
C ALA A 74 -2.52 8.31 -8.11
N ALA A 75 -3.69 8.90 -7.96
CA ALA A 75 -3.87 10.09 -7.13
C ALA A 75 -3.51 9.80 -5.65
N ALA A 76 -3.04 10.80 -4.92
CA ALA A 76 -2.56 10.66 -3.54
C ALA A 76 -3.57 10.03 -2.56
N GLY A 77 -4.88 10.11 -2.87
CA GLY A 77 -5.95 9.49 -2.08
C GLY A 77 -6.15 7.98 -2.28
N ALA A 78 -5.53 7.37 -3.30
CA ALA A 78 -5.82 6.00 -3.74
C ALA A 78 -5.03 4.90 -2.98
N ARG A 79 -4.56 5.18 -1.77
CA ARG A 79 -3.75 4.25 -0.94
C ARG A 79 -4.44 2.91 -0.65
N GLN A 80 -5.77 2.89 -0.56
CA GLN A 80 -6.57 1.68 -0.38
C GLN A 80 -6.45 0.70 -1.55
N CYS A 81 -6.04 1.17 -2.73
CA CYS A 81 -5.92 0.37 -3.94
C CYS A 81 -4.58 -0.37 -4.07
N VAL A 82 -3.59 -0.04 -3.23
CA VAL A 82 -2.22 -0.59 -3.32
C VAL A 82 -2.20 -2.12 -3.31
N MET A 83 -2.84 -2.74 -2.32
CA MET A 83 -2.86 -4.20 -2.21
C MET A 83 -3.54 -4.85 -3.42
N ALA A 84 -4.62 -4.27 -3.91
CA ALA A 84 -5.33 -4.79 -5.07
C ALA A 84 -4.48 -4.67 -6.36
N ALA A 85 -3.70 -3.60 -6.52
CA ALA A 85 -2.76 -3.43 -7.63
C ALA A 85 -1.64 -4.49 -7.58
N LEU A 86 -0.99 -4.64 -6.42
CA LEU A 86 0.09 -5.61 -6.23
C LEU A 86 -0.40 -7.05 -6.40
N CYS A 87 -1.54 -7.41 -5.82
CA CYS A 87 -2.17 -8.73 -6.01
C CYS A 87 -2.59 -9.00 -7.46
N SER A 88 -2.79 -7.94 -8.25
CA SER A 88 -3.06 -8.06 -9.69
C SER A 88 -1.79 -8.18 -10.54
N GLY A 89 -0.61 -8.10 -9.93
CA GLY A 89 0.69 -8.28 -10.58
C GLY A 89 1.41 -6.99 -10.95
N ALA A 90 0.99 -5.83 -10.41
CA ALA A 90 1.77 -4.61 -10.55
C ALA A 90 3.12 -4.73 -9.83
N SER A 91 4.19 -4.29 -10.46
CA SER A 91 5.54 -4.22 -9.89
C SER A 91 5.84 -2.83 -9.28
N GLY A 92 4.97 -1.86 -9.48
CA GLY A 92 5.11 -0.52 -8.92
C GLY A 92 3.77 0.09 -8.55
N PHE A 93 3.77 0.89 -7.48
CA PHE A 93 2.66 1.76 -7.11
C PHE A 93 3.22 3.12 -6.68
N LEU A 94 2.92 4.13 -7.48
CA LEU A 94 3.46 5.48 -7.38
C LEU A 94 2.32 6.48 -7.30
N PHE A 95 2.61 7.70 -6.86
CA PHE A 95 1.62 8.77 -6.81
C PHE A 95 1.90 9.85 -7.85
N GLU A 96 0.84 10.49 -8.33
CA GLU A 96 0.90 11.55 -9.33
C GLU A 96 1.58 12.84 -8.83
N ASP A 97 1.61 13.05 -7.52
CA ASP A 97 2.30 14.15 -6.85
C ASP A 97 3.81 13.91 -6.61
N THR A 98 4.31 12.73 -7.04
CA THR A 98 5.75 12.43 -6.99
C THR A 98 6.52 13.35 -7.94
N ASP A 99 7.68 13.83 -7.49
CA ASP A 99 8.58 14.63 -8.32
C ASP A 99 8.91 13.92 -9.65
N PRO A 100 8.76 14.58 -10.81
CA PRO A 100 9.01 13.97 -12.12
C PRO A 100 10.41 13.37 -12.28
N VAL A 101 11.45 13.99 -11.69
CA VAL A 101 12.81 13.48 -11.73
C VAL A 101 12.93 12.17 -10.95
N LEU A 102 12.27 12.09 -9.80
CA LEU A 102 12.21 10.86 -9.01
C LEU A 102 11.40 9.77 -9.71
N LEU A 103 10.33 10.12 -10.41
CA LEU A 103 9.57 9.16 -11.25
C LEU A 103 10.45 8.54 -12.34
N VAL A 104 11.34 9.30 -12.98
CA VAL A 104 12.31 8.78 -13.95
C VAL A 104 13.22 7.73 -13.30
N GLN A 105 13.68 7.97 -12.08
CA GLN A 105 14.50 7.01 -11.33
C GLN A 105 13.72 5.73 -11.03
N TYR A 106 12.46 5.86 -10.64
CA TYR A 106 11.57 4.72 -10.39
C TYR A 106 11.33 3.89 -11.66
N VAL A 107 11.13 4.55 -12.81
CA VAL A 107 10.99 3.86 -14.10
C VAL A 107 12.24 3.04 -14.44
N ARG A 108 13.43 3.59 -14.23
CA ARG A 108 14.69 2.85 -14.45
C ARG A 108 14.81 1.64 -13.51
N THR A 109 14.48 1.82 -12.26
CA THR A 109 14.51 0.76 -11.26
C THR A 109 13.52 -0.37 -11.60
N LEU A 110 12.32 0.00 -12.07
CA LEU A 110 11.32 -0.95 -12.56
C LEU A 110 11.81 -1.71 -13.79
N ALA A 111 12.45 -1.03 -14.76
CA ALA A 111 13.00 -1.66 -15.96
C ALA A 111 14.07 -2.72 -15.63
N CYS A 112 14.78 -2.57 -14.52
CA CYS A 112 15.70 -3.59 -14.00
C CYS A 112 15.00 -4.78 -13.32
N GLY A 113 13.65 -4.82 -13.31
CA GLY A 113 12.87 -5.91 -12.70
C GLY A 113 12.64 -5.76 -11.17
N ALA A 114 13.03 -4.64 -10.58
CA ALA A 114 12.77 -4.38 -9.18
C ALA A 114 11.29 -3.99 -8.92
N VAL A 115 10.86 -4.16 -7.68
CA VAL A 115 9.56 -3.63 -7.21
C VAL A 115 9.77 -2.24 -6.64
N VAL A 116 8.96 -1.29 -7.08
CA VAL A 116 9.04 0.11 -6.62
C VAL A 116 7.71 0.52 -5.98
N LEU A 117 7.78 0.90 -4.72
CA LEU A 117 6.65 1.43 -3.98
C LEU A 117 7.02 2.82 -3.46
N ALA A 118 6.13 3.78 -3.66
CA ALA A 118 6.31 5.10 -3.07
C ALA A 118 6.48 4.99 -1.54
N PRO A 119 7.29 5.83 -0.88
CA PRO A 119 7.53 5.75 0.57
C PRO A 119 6.24 5.75 1.39
N GLU A 120 5.23 6.50 0.96
CA GLU A 120 3.92 6.58 1.59
C GLU A 120 3.14 5.26 1.51
N VAL A 121 3.40 4.48 0.47
CA VAL A 121 2.83 3.14 0.26
C VAL A 121 3.48 2.15 1.22
N THR A 122 4.80 2.14 1.29
CA THR A 122 5.54 1.26 2.22
C THR A 122 5.16 1.54 3.65
N ALA A 123 4.97 2.79 4.04
CA ALA A 123 4.47 3.17 5.36
C ALA A 123 3.07 2.61 5.66
N SER A 124 2.23 2.39 4.65
CA SER A 124 0.89 1.82 4.82
C SER A 124 0.87 0.29 4.80
N LEU A 125 1.80 -0.34 4.07
CA LEU A 125 1.90 -1.80 3.94
C LEU A 125 2.60 -2.46 5.12
N VAL A 126 3.55 -1.74 5.77
CA VAL A 126 4.19 -2.24 6.98
C VAL A 126 3.27 -1.95 8.16
N PRO A 127 2.61 -2.97 8.75
CA PRO A 127 1.79 -2.77 9.94
C PRO A 127 2.71 -2.26 11.06
N GLY A 128 2.66 -0.95 11.32
CA GLY A 128 3.49 -0.30 12.32
C GLY A 128 4.24 0.96 11.89
N CYS A 129 4.33 1.29 10.60
CA CYS A 129 4.94 2.54 10.15
C CYS A 129 3.96 3.72 10.04
N ALA A 130 2.66 3.47 10.04
CA ALA A 130 1.64 4.52 9.98
C ALA A 130 1.21 4.95 11.39
N GLY A 131 1.95 5.84 12.02
CA GLY A 131 1.58 6.42 13.33
C GLY A 131 0.15 6.98 13.35
N ARG A 132 -0.36 7.48 12.23
CA ARG A 132 -1.75 7.92 12.09
C ARG A 132 -2.76 6.76 12.07
N GLY A 133 -2.44 5.64 11.44
CA GLY A 133 -3.30 4.46 11.41
C GLY A 133 -3.44 3.80 12.79
N ILE A 134 -2.36 3.76 13.56
CA ILE A 134 -2.37 3.22 14.94
C ILE A 134 -3.22 4.12 15.85
N ALA A 135 -3.01 5.43 15.81
CA ALA A 135 -3.77 6.38 16.61
C ALA A 135 -5.28 6.30 16.33
N ALA A 136 -5.67 6.21 15.05
CA ALA A 136 -7.07 6.07 14.66
C ALA A 136 -7.68 4.73 15.13
N ARG A 137 -6.96 3.62 15.08
CA ARG A 137 -7.41 2.33 15.62
C ARG A 137 -7.54 2.35 17.14
N LEU A 138 -6.57 2.94 17.83
CA LEU A 138 -6.59 3.10 19.27
C LEU A 138 -7.73 4.03 19.76
N ALA A 139 -8.08 5.05 18.97
CA ALA A 139 -9.21 5.92 19.25
C ALA A 139 -10.57 5.18 19.26
N ARG A 140 -10.66 4.01 18.57
CA ARG A 140 -11.85 3.14 18.56
C ARG A 140 -12.01 2.29 19.83
N LEU A 141 -10.97 2.21 20.65
CA LEU A 141 -11.01 1.44 21.89
C LEU A 141 -11.77 2.21 22.98
N THR A 142 -12.63 1.51 23.70
CA THR A 142 -13.22 2.02 24.94
C THR A 142 -12.15 2.20 26.01
N GLY A 143 -12.46 2.93 27.08
CA GLY A 143 -11.54 3.11 28.21
C GLY A 143 -11.09 1.77 28.83
N ARG A 144 -12.02 0.81 28.95
CA ARG A 144 -11.73 -0.54 29.51
C ARG A 144 -10.85 -1.37 28.57
N GLU A 145 -11.14 -1.38 27.27
CA GLU A 145 -10.32 -2.07 26.27
C GLU A 145 -8.91 -1.49 26.21
N ARG A 146 -8.78 -0.17 26.31
CA ARG A 146 -7.47 0.50 26.35
C ARG A 146 -6.68 0.14 27.61
N GLN A 147 -7.35 0.04 28.74
CA GLN A 147 -6.74 -0.37 30.01
C GLN A 147 -6.25 -1.83 29.93
N VAL A 148 -7.08 -2.74 29.39
CA VAL A 148 -6.69 -4.13 29.15
C VAL A 148 -5.48 -4.19 28.22
N LEU A 149 -5.48 -3.43 27.13
CA LEU A 149 -4.37 -3.42 26.17
C LEU A 149 -3.03 -2.93 26.78
N ARG A 150 -3.07 -1.95 27.69
CA ARG A 150 -1.88 -1.52 28.44
C ARG A 150 -1.29 -2.66 29.27
N LEU A 151 -2.14 -3.35 30.02
CA LEU A 151 -1.70 -4.45 30.87
C LEU A 151 -1.16 -5.63 30.06
N VAL A 152 -1.71 -5.85 28.86
CA VAL A 152 -1.16 -6.81 27.89
C VAL A 152 0.24 -6.38 27.41
N ALA A 153 0.46 -5.10 27.17
CA ALA A 153 1.77 -4.56 26.78
C ALA A 153 2.81 -4.64 27.90
N GLU A 154 2.35 -4.61 29.17
CA GLU A 154 3.19 -4.88 30.35
C GLU A 154 3.49 -6.37 30.55
N GLY A 155 2.92 -7.26 29.73
CA GLY A 155 3.19 -8.71 29.78
C GLY A 155 2.30 -9.50 30.75
N LEU A 156 1.29 -8.89 31.39
CA LEU A 156 0.44 -9.54 32.40
C LEU A 156 -0.41 -10.66 31.76
N SER A 157 -0.62 -11.77 32.46
CA SER A 157 -1.54 -12.81 32.05
C SER A 157 -3.00 -12.37 32.20
N ASN A 158 -3.96 -13.11 31.60
CA ASN A 158 -5.40 -12.80 31.75
C ASN A 158 -5.85 -12.91 33.21
N VAL A 159 -5.22 -13.75 34.00
CA VAL A 159 -5.51 -13.90 35.45
C VAL A 159 -5.04 -12.67 36.20
N ASP A 160 -3.83 -12.20 35.92
CA ASP A 160 -3.27 -10.99 36.56
C ASP A 160 -4.05 -9.73 36.17
N ILE A 161 -4.45 -9.63 34.90
CA ILE A 161 -5.30 -8.55 34.41
C ILE A 161 -6.65 -8.56 35.12
N ALA A 162 -7.28 -9.74 35.25
CA ALA A 162 -8.54 -9.91 35.94
C ALA A 162 -8.44 -9.47 37.40
N ALA A 163 -7.39 -9.89 38.11
CA ALA A 163 -7.11 -9.50 39.47
C ALA A 163 -6.91 -7.98 39.58
N ARG A 164 -6.09 -7.39 38.69
CA ARG A 164 -5.75 -5.95 38.71
C ARG A 164 -6.93 -5.03 38.35
N MET A 165 -7.86 -5.51 37.55
CA MET A 165 -9.04 -4.75 37.10
C MET A 165 -10.30 -5.09 37.87
N HIS A 166 -10.25 -6.02 38.83
CA HIS A 166 -11.40 -6.56 39.56
C HIS A 166 -12.50 -7.11 38.62
N LEU A 167 -12.06 -7.91 37.62
CA LEU A 167 -12.93 -8.54 36.62
C LEU A 167 -12.79 -10.07 36.69
N SER A 168 -13.72 -10.79 36.01
CA SER A 168 -13.52 -12.18 35.73
C SER A 168 -12.53 -12.40 34.58
N THR A 169 -11.83 -13.54 34.53
CA THR A 169 -10.96 -13.91 33.42
C THR A 169 -11.74 -14.05 32.10
N GLY A 170 -13.03 -14.40 32.15
CA GLY A 170 -13.93 -14.42 31.00
C GLY A 170 -14.13 -13.02 30.43
N THR A 171 -14.44 -12.04 31.29
CA THR A 171 -14.61 -10.64 30.88
C THR A 171 -13.34 -10.05 30.25
N VAL A 172 -12.16 -10.43 30.78
CA VAL A 172 -10.87 -10.00 30.19
C VAL A 172 -10.69 -10.60 28.79
N LYS A 173 -11.06 -11.88 28.57
CA LYS A 173 -11.03 -12.50 27.24
C LYS A 173 -11.95 -11.80 26.25
N ASP A 174 -13.15 -11.39 26.69
CA ASP A 174 -14.11 -10.67 25.84
C ASP A 174 -13.55 -9.30 25.43
N HIS A 175 -12.98 -8.55 26.38
CA HIS A 175 -12.31 -7.29 26.07
C HIS A 175 -11.14 -7.47 25.11
N LEU A 176 -10.32 -8.52 25.28
CA LEU A 176 -9.21 -8.82 24.38
C LEU A 176 -9.69 -9.16 22.97
N SER A 177 -10.76 -9.93 22.83
CA SER A 177 -11.36 -10.25 21.54
C SER A 177 -11.83 -8.99 20.83
N ALA A 178 -12.51 -8.09 21.55
CA ALA A 178 -12.94 -6.80 21.02
C ALA A 178 -11.72 -5.91 20.62
N VAL A 179 -10.67 -5.90 21.43
CA VAL A 179 -9.41 -5.19 21.11
C VAL A 179 -8.78 -5.74 19.81
N PHE A 180 -8.71 -7.06 19.67
CA PHE A 180 -8.10 -7.67 18.47
C PHE A 180 -8.86 -7.31 17.20
N VAL A 181 -10.19 -7.36 17.23
CA VAL A 181 -11.06 -6.94 16.12
C VAL A 181 -10.86 -5.47 15.78
N LYS A 182 -10.90 -4.57 16.79
CA LYS A 182 -10.80 -3.12 16.57
C LYS A 182 -9.42 -2.69 16.08
N LEU A 183 -8.36 -3.38 16.52
CA LEU A 183 -6.98 -3.13 16.11
C LEU A 183 -6.58 -3.88 14.84
N ASP A 184 -7.44 -4.79 14.35
CA ASP A 184 -7.14 -5.67 13.22
C ASP A 184 -5.83 -6.44 13.43
N VAL A 185 -5.77 -7.14 14.57
CA VAL A 185 -4.64 -8.01 14.95
C VAL A 185 -5.13 -9.41 15.33
N HIS A 186 -4.33 -10.42 15.00
CA HIS A 186 -4.71 -11.82 15.21
C HIS A 186 -3.90 -12.51 16.33
N SER A 187 -3.10 -11.75 17.08
CA SER A 187 -2.33 -12.32 18.20
C SER A 187 -2.11 -11.31 19.31
N ARG A 188 -2.00 -11.83 20.54
CA ARG A 188 -1.68 -11.06 21.75
C ARG A 188 -0.33 -10.33 21.60
N VAL A 189 0.67 -10.97 20.99
CA VAL A 189 1.99 -10.39 20.77
C VAL A 189 1.90 -9.17 19.85
N ARG A 190 1.13 -9.26 18.76
CA ARG A 190 0.90 -8.12 17.87
C ARG A 190 0.18 -6.98 18.56
N ALA A 191 -0.82 -7.27 19.40
CA ALA A 191 -1.51 -6.24 20.18
C ALA A 191 -0.56 -5.54 21.15
N ALA A 192 0.28 -6.29 21.87
CA ALA A 192 1.28 -5.75 22.78
C ALA A 192 2.30 -4.84 22.08
N LEU A 193 2.87 -5.31 20.96
CA LEU A 193 3.82 -4.53 20.15
C LEU A 193 3.20 -3.25 19.61
N LEU A 194 1.92 -3.28 19.25
CA LEU A 194 1.19 -2.12 18.74
C LEU A 194 0.95 -1.09 19.84
N ALA A 195 0.64 -1.53 21.06
CA ALA A 195 0.51 -0.67 22.24
C ALA A 195 1.84 -0.02 22.63
N GLN A 196 2.93 -0.77 22.64
CA GLN A 196 4.29 -0.26 22.92
C GLN A 196 4.71 0.82 21.91
N LYS A 197 4.50 0.57 20.61
CA LYS A 197 4.80 1.56 19.55
C LYS A 197 3.97 2.84 19.69
N ALA A 198 2.75 2.72 20.19
CA ALA A 198 1.87 3.87 20.42
C ALA A 198 2.14 4.60 21.74
N ARG A 199 3.08 4.14 22.55
CA ARG A 199 3.37 4.64 23.89
C ARG A 199 2.11 4.73 24.77
N LEU A 200 1.33 3.67 24.72
CA LEU A 200 0.06 3.57 25.45
C LEU A 200 0.32 3.29 26.93
#